data_1d0e560326e0f37c5a4a722e79a8afa6
#
_entry.id   1d0e560326e0f37c5a4a722e79a8afa6
#
_cell.length_a   1.000
_cell.length_b   1.000
_cell.length_c   1.000
_cell.angle_alpha   90.00
_cell.angle_beta   90.00
_cell.angle_gamma   90.00
#
_symmetry.space_group_name_H-M   'P 1'
#
loop_
_entity.id
_entity.type
_entity.pdbx_description
1 polymer ?
#
loop_
_entity_poly.entity_id
_entity_poly.type
_entity_poly.pdbx_seq_one_letter_code
_entity_poly.pdbx_strand_id
1 'polypeptide(L)'
;MEKQLKKILFITNIPAPYRIDFYNELGKYYDLTVLFEAKRAPGITFNWKEDAIRNFKAIFLKEGNIEEKRIDWSIFKYIKSLKYDRIVITNYAYATEMMALLSIKSRKIPYYYELDGAMANYQEAKIKRFIKRFFLSGAKGYISPSKISDEYIKFYAGSKARIYRYPFTSLKESDILQNPVTYQEKADIKKQLKIAENKIVLAIGQFIPRKGFDILLKASQHINKEVGIYIVGGKPTPEYLKMQQEMNLTNVHFEGFKTKQDLSLYFKAADIFVHPTREDIWGLVINEAMGYGLPIITTNKCVAGMELLPSECIIDTENVEQLSNSINKLLADENLCKELSRENLEKIKEYTIEKMVIAHQQFL
;
A
#
# COMPACT_ATOMS: atom_id res chain seq x y z
N MET A 1 -16.11 -7.68 37.26
CA MET A 1 -16.58 -8.43 36.07
C MET A 1 -15.64 -8.08 34.92
N GLU A 2 -14.83 -9.00 34.45
CA GLU A 2 -14.05 -8.80 33.22
C GLU A 2 -15.02 -8.59 32.05
N LYS A 3 -14.85 -7.48 31.35
CA LYS A 3 -15.70 -7.16 30.19
C LYS A 3 -15.35 -8.17 29.09
N GLN A 4 -16.28 -9.06 28.79
CA GLN A 4 -16.08 -10.04 27.71
C GLN A 4 -15.80 -9.30 26.40
N LEU A 5 -14.64 -9.55 25.78
CA LEU A 5 -14.25 -8.94 24.51
C LEU A 5 -15.21 -9.37 23.40
N LYS A 6 -15.56 -8.44 22.52
CA LYS A 6 -16.32 -8.78 21.31
C LYS A 6 -15.49 -9.69 20.41
N LYS A 7 -16.16 -10.69 19.82
CA LYS A 7 -15.57 -11.67 18.90
C LYS A 7 -15.66 -11.17 17.47
N ILE A 8 -14.51 -10.96 16.84
CA ILE A 8 -14.42 -10.42 15.50
C ILE A 8 -13.77 -11.46 14.58
N LEU A 9 -14.34 -11.64 13.38
CA LEU A 9 -13.76 -12.45 12.31
C LEU A 9 -13.35 -11.55 11.14
N PHE A 10 -12.09 -11.55 10.78
CA PHE A 10 -11.62 -11.07 9.50
C PHE A 10 -11.42 -12.24 8.52
N ILE A 11 -11.82 -12.04 7.27
CA ILE A 11 -11.57 -12.96 6.15
C ILE A 11 -10.75 -12.21 5.12
N THR A 12 -9.54 -12.70 4.86
CA THR A 12 -8.54 -12.03 4.01
C THR A 12 -7.72 -13.04 3.22
N ASN A 13 -6.95 -12.56 2.24
CA ASN A 13 -6.18 -13.42 1.34
C ASN A 13 -4.91 -14.00 1.98
N ILE A 14 -3.90 -13.17 2.26
CA ILE A 14 -2.58 -13.59 2.74
C ILE A 14 -2.10 -12.70 3.90
N PRO A 15 -1.18 -13.20 4.75
CA PRO A 15 -0.63 -12.44 5.89
C PRO A 15 0.46 -11.45 5.44
N ALA A 16 0.06 -10.35 4.79
CA ALA A 16 0.98 -9.27 4.52
C ALA A 16 1.52 -8.65 5.83
N PRO A 17 2.80 -8.23 5.92
CA PRO A 17 3.39 -7.73 7.17
C PRO A 17 2.60 -6.60 7.82
N TYR A 18 2.13 -5.62 7.05
CA TYR A 18 1.30 -4.52 7.58
C TYR A 18 -0.04 -5.01 8.13
N ARG A 19 -0.62 -6.07 7.55
CA ARG A 19 -1.86 -6.70 8.04
C ARG A 19 -1.62 -7.41 9.37
N ILE A 20 -0.50 -8.11 9.52
CA ILE A 20 -0.12 -8.76 10.79
C ILE A 20 0.06 -7.69 11.88
N ASP A 21 0.74 -6.60 11.58
CA ASP A 21 0.93 -5.50 12.51
C ASP A 21 -0.42 -4.88 12.92
N PHE A 22 -1.30 -4.62 11.97
CA PHE A 22 -2.66 -4.11 12.23
C PHE A 22 -3.48 -5.10 13.10
N TYR A 23 -3.50 -6.39 12.76
CA TYR A 23 -4.26 -7.37 13.52
C TYR A 23 -3.70 -7.59 14.93
N ASN A 24 -2.38 -7.50 15.10
CA ASN A 24 -1.78 -7.55 16.44
C ASN A 24 -2.21 -6.36 17.30
N GLU A 25 -2.27 -5.17 16.71
CA GLU A 25 -2.71 -3.97 17.43
C GLU A 25 -4.22 -4.05 17.74
N LEU A 26 -5.05 -4.45 16.77
CA LEU A 26 -6.49 -4.60 16.94
C LEU A 26 -6.85 -5.70 17.96
N GLY A 27 -6.10 -6.79 17.99
CA GLY A 27 -6.30 -7.93 18.90
C GLY A 27 -6.06 -7.60 20.38
N LYS A 28 -5.47 -6.43 20.71
CA LYS A 28 -5.41 -5.94 22.09
C LYS A 28 -6.79 -5.55 22.64
N TYR A 29 -7.76 -5.27 21.76
CA TYR A 29 -9.08 -4.74 22.10
C TYR A 29 -10.23 -5.72 21.86
N TYR A 30 -9.99 -6.81 21.10
CA TYR A 30 -11.00 -7.75 20.67
C TYR A 30 -10.53 -9.21 20.76
N ASP A 31 -11.45 -10.14 20.94
CA ASP A 31 -11.21 -11.58 20.65
C ASP A 31 -11.20 -11.76 19.13
N LEU A 32 -10.01 -11.55 18.55
CA LEU A 32 -9.83 -11.43 17.12
C LEU A 32 -9.42 -12.77 16.50
N THR A 33 -10.19 -13.21 15.53
CA THR A 33 -9.84 -14.33 14.64
C THR A 33 -9.64 -13.78 13.22
N VAL A 34 -8.51 -14.10 12.61
CA VAL A 34 -8.22 -13.77 11.21
C VAL A 34 -8.08 -15.06 10.40
N LEU A 35 -8.93 -15.21 9.41
CA LEU A 35 -8.91 -16.32 8.49
C LEU A 35 -8.21 -15.89 7.19
N PHE A 36 -7.03 -16.43 6.96
CA PHE A 36 -6.25 -16.27 5.76
C PHE A 36 -6.56 -17.38 4.76
N GLU A 37 -6.79 -17.03 3.49
CA GLU A 37 -7.00 -18.02 2.45
C GLU A 37 -5.74 -18.88 2.23
N ALA A 38 -4.55 -18.26 2.28
CA ALA A 38 -3.28 -18.97 2.15
C ALA A 38 -2.14 -18.27 2.90
N LYS A 39 -1.03 -18.97 3.11
CA LYS A 39 0.19 -18.39 3.71
C LYS A 39 0.99 -17.54 2.74
N ARG A 40 0.87 -17.74 1.42
CA ARG A 40 1.70 -17.11 0.39
C ARG A 40 0.87 -16.75 -0.84
N ALA A 41 1.40 -15.86 -1.67
CA ALA A 41 0.89 -15.58 -3.00
C ALA A 41 2.00 -15.66 -4.04
N PRO A 42 1.71 -16.11 -5.28
CA PRO A 42 2.69 -16.14 -6.36
C PRO A 42 3.30 -14.75 -6.62
N GLY A 43 4.62 -14.69 -6.80
CA GLY A 43 5.31 -13.43 -7.10
C GLY A 43 5.44 -12.44 -5.93
N ILE A 44 4.95 -12.80 -4.74
CA ILE A 44 5.07 -11.97 -3.54
C ILE A 44 6.00 -12.68 -2.55
N THR A 45 7.15 -12.10 -2.29
CA THR A 45 8.11 -12.57 -1.29
C THR A 45 8.01 -11.71 -0.03
N PHE A 46 7.09 -12.05 0.86
CA PHE A 46 7.11 -11.51 2.22
C PHE A 46 7.90 -12.45 3.12
N ASN A 47 8.82 -11.89 3.89
CA ASN A 47 9.47 -12.60 5.00
C ASN A 47 8.67 -12.35 6.29
N TRP A 48 7.43 -12.85 6.36
CA TRP A 48 6.72 -12.90 7.62
C TRP A 48 7.03 -14.23 8.33
N LYS A 49 7.03 -14.20 9.65
CA LYS A 49 7.23 -15.39 10.49
C LYS A 49 6.00 -15.63 11.34
N GLU A 50 5.71 -16.88 11.66
CA GLU A 50 4.55 -17.23 12.51
C GLU A 50 4.63 -16.64 13.92
N ASP A 51 5.83 -16.44 14.45
CA ASP A 51 6.08 -15.76 15.73
C ASP A 51 5.74 -14.26 15.73
N ALA A 52 5.51 -13.67 14.56
CA ALA A 52 4.99 -12.32 14.44
C ALA A 52 3.50 -12.21 14.84
N ILE A 53 2.76 -13.32 14.88
CA ILE A 53 1.36 -13.37 15.30
C ILE A 53 1.32 -13.48 16.82
N ARG A 54 0.78 -12.45 17.51
CA ARG A 54 0.83 -12.35 18.97
C ARG A 54 -0.54 -12.21 19.62
N ASN A 55 -1.34 -11.28 19.14
CA ASN A 55 -2.57 -10.84 19.81
C ASN A 55 -3.86 -11.25 19.09
N PHE A 56 -3.79 -12.14 18.11
CA PHE A 56 -4.96 -12.65 17.42
C PHE A 56 -4.80 -14.13 17.06
N LYS A 57 -5.92 -14.79 16.82
CA LYS A 57 -5.94 -16.18 16.33
C LYS A 57 -5.88 -16.20 14.81
N ALA A 58 -4.79 -16.69 14.25
CA ALA A 58 -4.67 -16.90 12.80
C ALA A 58 -5.18 -18.30 12.42
N ILE A 59 -5.92 -18.38 11.32
CA ILE A 59 -6.36 -19.62 10.69
C ILE A 59 -5.95 -19.54 9.23
N PHE A 60 -5.18 -20.52 8.77
CA PHE A 60 -4.79 -20.65 7.37
C PHE A 60 -5.60 -21.78 6.74
N LEU A 61 -6.34 -21.49 5.68
CA LEU A 61 -7.05 -22.51 4.92
C LEU A 61 -6.07 -23.35 4.10
N LYS A 62 -4.98 -22.72 3.65
CA LYS A 62 -3.94 -23.35 2.84
C LYS A 62 -2.55 -22.97 3.31
N GLU A 63 -1.67 -23.98 3.45
CA GLU A 63 -0.26 -23.80 3.85
C GLU A 63 0.64 -23.20 2.72
N GLY A 64 0.27 -23.42 1.48
CA GLY A 64 1.03 -23.00 0.30
C GLY A 64 0.60 -21.66 -0.28
N ASN A 65 0.73 -21.54 -1.60
CA ASN A 65 0.28 -20.38 -2.36
C ASN A 65 -1.23 -20.35 -2.53
N ILE A 66 -1.79 -19.13 -2.57
CA ILE A 66 -3.19 -18.91 -2.94
C ILE A 66 -3.41 -19.34 -4.40
N GLU A 67 -4.55 -19.94 -4.67
CA GLU A 67 -4.95 -20.37 -6.03
C GLU A 67 -6.25 -19.65 -6.42
N GLU A 68 -6.19 -18.84 -7.45
CA GLU A 68 -7.30 -17.95 -7.84
C GLU A 68 -8.62 -18.69 -8.10
N LYS A 69 -8.57 -19.87 -8.72
CA LYS A 69 -9.76 -20.59 -9.18
C LYS A 69 -10.17 -21.76 -8.27
N ARG A 70 -9.40 -22.07 -7.25
CA ARG A 70 -9.69 -23.19 -6.35
C ARG A 70 -10.47 -22.70 -5.15
N ILE A 71 -11.55 -23.41 -4.82
CA ILE A 71 -12.36 -23.16 -3.63
C ILE A 71 -11.90 -24.07 -2.49
N ASP A 72 -11.57 -23.46 -1.36
CA ASP A 72 -11.41 -24.21 -0.12
C ASP A 72 -12.74 -24.26 0.63
N TRP A 73 -13.38 -25.41 0.59
CA TRP A 73 -14.70 -25.63 1.20
C TRP A 73 -14.69 -25.56 2.73
N SER A 74 -13.52 -25.66 3.37
CA SER A 74 -13.40 -25.56 4.82
C SER A 74 -13.80 -24.19 5.37
N ILE A 75 -13.80 -23.14 4.52
CA ILE A 75 -14.22 -21.78 4.88
C ILE A 75 -15.64 -21.76 5.46
N PHE A 76 -16.53 -22.62 4.98
CA PHE A 76 -17.92 -22.69 5.47
C PHE A 76 -18.02 -23.13 6.93
N LYS A 77 -17.04 -23.89 7.44
CA LYS A 77 -16.98 -24.29 8.85
C LYS A 77 -16.90 -23.08 9.77
N TYR A 78 -16.17 -22.06 9.33
CA TYR A 78 -15.96 -20.82 10.11
C TYR A 78 -17.12 -19.84 9.98
N ILE A 79 -17.75 -19.77 8.82
CA ILE A 79 -18.89 -18.87 8.55
C ILE A 79 -20.19 -19.42 9.16
N LYS A 80 -20.35 -20.74 9.26
CA LYS A 80 -21.55 -21.39 9.83
C LYS A 80 -21.78 -21.07 11.32
N SER A 81 -20.74 -20.84 12.05
CA SER A 81 -20.85 -20.53 13.46
C SER A 81 -21.19 -19.06 13.65
N LEU A 82 -22.40 -18.75 14.13
CA LEU A 82 -22.81 -17.43 14.63
C LEU A 82 -22.02 -17.00 15.88
N LYS A 83 -20.73 -17.36 15.93
CA LYS A 83 -19.85 -17.16 17.09
C LYS A 83 -19.20 -15.77 17.09
N TYR A 84 -19.39 -14.99 16.03
CA TYR A 84 -18.75 -13.70 15.90
C TYR A 84 -19.78 -12.56 15.96
N ASP A 85 -19.45 -11.52 16.72
CA ASP A 85 -20.27 -10.31 16.82
C ASP A 85 -20.16 -9.46 15.55
N ARG A 86 -19.02 -9.55 14.86
CA ARG A 86 -18.78 -8.87 13.59
C ARG A 86 -17.95 -9.74 12.64
N ILE A 87 -18.26 -9.62 11.34
CA ILE A 87 -17.49 -10.23 10.27
C ILE A 87 -17.05 -9.12 9.33
N VAL A 88 -15.75 -9.09 9.02
CA VAL A 88 -15.14 -8.17 8.05
C VAL A 88 -14.52 -8.98 6.91
N ILE A 89 -14.82 -8.61 5.67
CA ILE A 89 -14.26 -9.23 4.45
C ILE A 89 -13.43 -8.18 3.75
N THR A 90 -12.19 -8.51 3.41
CA THR A 90 -11.27 -7.54 2.81
C THR A 90 -11.09 -7.72 1.29
N ASN A 91 -11.62 -8.79 0.72
CA ASN A 91 -11.43 -9.11 -0.69
C ASN A 91 -12.55 -9.99 -1.25
N TYR A 92 -12.66 -10.03 -2.58
CA TYR A 92 -13.48 -10.99 -3.34
C TYR A 92 -12.80 -11.42 -4.65
N ALA A 93 -11.48 -11.27 -4.74
CA ALA A 93 -10.73 -11.59 -5.96
C ALA A 93 -10.54 -13.09 -6.18
N TYR A 94 -10.58 -13.88 -5.13
CA TYR A 94 -10.33 -15.32 -5.18
C TYR A 94 -11.62 -16.11 -4.97
N ALA A 95 -11.66 -17.33 -5.57
CA ALA A 95 -12.88 -18.15 -5.57
C ALA A 95 -13.38 -18.50 -4.17
N THR A 96 -12.47 -18.75 -3.21
CA THR A 96 -12.82 -19.07 -1.81
C THR A 96 -13.53 -17.88 -1.15
N GLU A 97 -13.00 -16.67 -1.29
CA GLU A 97 -13.58 -15.46 -0.73
C GLU A 97 -14.93 -15.11 -1.38
N MET A 98 -15.04 -15.32 -2.71
CA MET A 98 -16.33 -15.17 -3.42
C MET A 98 -17.38 -16.11 -2.87
N MET A 99 -17.04 -17.39 -2.63
CA MET A 99 -17.97 -18.37 -2.07
C MET A 99 -18.32 -18.07 -0.60
N ALA A 100 -17.35 -17.55 0.17
CA ALA A 100 -17.62 -17.08 1.52
C ALA A 100 -18.66 -15.95 1.50
N LEU A 101 -18.47 -14.97 0.64
CA LEU A 101 -19.38 -13.84 0.49
C LEU A 101 -20.77 -14.25 0.01
N LEU A 102 -20.87 -15.17 -0.95
CA LEU A 102 -22.14 -15.77 -1.37
C LEU A 102 -22.88 -16.46 -0.23
N SER A 103 -22.17 -17.26 0.57
CA SER A 103 -22.76 -17.94 1.74
C SER A 103 -23.25 -16.94 2.79
N ILE A 104 -22.48 -15.89 3.07
CA ILE A 104 -22.85 -14.83 4.00
C ILE A 104 -24.11 -14.12 3.53
N LYS A 105 -24.17 -13.75 2.24
CA LYS A 105 -25.30 -13.05 1.64
C LYS A 105 -26.57 -13.92 1.62
N SER A 106 -26.46 -15.18 1.16
CA SER A 106 -27.62 -16.10 1.08
C SER A 106 -28.24 -16.37 2.46
N ARG A 107 -27.40 -16.35 3.52
CA ARG A 107 -27.85 -16.54 4.90
C ARG A 107 -28.19 -15.25 5.64
N LYS A 108 -28.13 -14.11 4.93
CA LYS A 108 -28.40 -12.77 5.48
C LYS A 108 -27.58 -12.43 6.73
N ILE A 109 -26.33 -12.92 6.80
CA ILE A 109 -25.42 -12.63 7.90
C ILE A 109 -24.90 -11.20 7.72
N PRO A 110 -25.01 -10.32 8.72
CA PRO A 110 -24.46 -8.96 8.63
C PRO A 110 -22.93 -9.00 8.54
N TYR A 111 -22.35 -8.28 7.59
CA TYR A 111 -20.89 -8.17 7.41
C TYR A 111 -20.49 -6.76 7.02
N TYR A 112 -19.23 -6.43 7.25
CA TYR A 112 -18.57 -5.23 6.77
C TYR A 112 -17.62 -5.59 5.63
N TYR A 113 -17.46 -4.68 4.69
CA TYR A 113 -16.54 -4.85 3.57
C TYR A 113 -15.43 -3.80 3.65
N GLU A 114 -14.17 -4.23 3.76
CA GLU A 114 -13.00 -3.37 3.85
C GLU A 114 -12.21 -3.35 2.54
N LEU A 115 -11.76 -2.18 2.13
CA LEU A 115 -10.95 -1.95 0.95
C LEU A 115 -9.58 -1.41 1.35
N ASP A 116 -8.50 -1.94 0.74
CA ASP A 116 -7.14 -1.40 0.86
C ASP A 116 -6.87 -0.24 -0.10
N GLY A 117 -7.84 0.09 -0.90
CA GLY A 117 -7.82 1.08 -1.96
C GLY A 117 -8.58 0.58 -3.18
N ALA A 118 -9.18 1.49 -3.90
CA ALA A 118 -9.86 1.17 -5.15
C ALA A 118 -10.10 2.43 -5.98
N MET A 119 -10.14 2.25 -7.29
CA MET A 119 -10.50 3.29 -8.24
C MET A 119 -11.60 2.77 -9.19
N ALA A 120 -12.65 3.57 -9.40
CA ALA A 120 -13.74 3.18 -10.28
C ALA A 120 -13.30 3.20 -11.76
N ASN A 121 -13.65 2.13 -12.48
CA ASN A 121 -13.50 2.10 -13.94
C ASN A 121 -14.86 2.30 -14.59
N TYR A 122 -15.12 3.51 -15.04
CA TYR A 122 -16.40 3.88 -15.66
C TYR A 122 -16.57 3.30 -17.06
N GLN A 123 -15.48 2.86 -17.70
CA GLN A 123 -15.47 2.34 -19.09
C GLN A 123 -15.47 0.81 -19.16
N GLU A 124 -15.58 0.11 -18.00
CA GLU A 124 -15.58 -1.35 -18.00
C GLU A 124 -16.83 -1.97 -18.63
N ALA A 125 -16.70 -3.23 -19.11
CA ALA A 125 -17.81 -3.98 -19.70
C ALA A 125 -18.98 -4.13 -18.70
N LYS A 126 -20.23 -4.01 -19.20
CA LYS A 126 -21.46 -4.09 -18.39
C LYS A 126 -21.55 -5.36 -17.55
N ILE A 127 -21.12 -6.51 -18.08
CA ILE A 127 -21.09 -7.79 -17.35
C ILE A 127 -20.12 -7.71 -16.16
N LYS A 128 -18.92 -7.19 -16.36
CA LYS A 128 -17.93 -7.02 -15.29
C LYS A 128 -18.46 -6.09 -14.19
N ARG A 129 -19.09 -4.99 -14.58
CA ARG A 129 -19.77 -4.06 -13.66
C ARG A 129 -20.87 -4.74 -12.87
N PHE A 130 -21.71 -5.57 -13.52
CA PHE A 130 -22.78 -6.31 -12.85
C PHE A 130 -22.21 -7.27 -11.80
N ILE A 131 -21.16 -8.03 -12.13
CA ILE A 131 -20.49 -8.95 -11.20
C ILE A 131 -19.94 -8.18 -10.00
N LYS A 132 -19.24 -7.07 -10.22
CA LYS A 132 -18.72 -6.24 -9.12
C LYS A 132 -19.83 -5.70 -8.24
N ARG A 133 -20.93 -5.20 -8.83
CA ARG A 133 -22.10 -4.74 -8.08
C ARG A 133 -22.70 -5.84 -7.23
N PHE A 134 -22.82 -7.03 -7.80
CA PHE A 134 -23.35 -8.18 -7.07
C PHE A 134 -22.50 -8.52 -5.84
N PHE A 135 -21.19 -8.58 -5.97
CA PHE A 135 -20.31 -8.93 -4.84
C PHE A 135 -20.17 -7.80 -3.82
N LEU A 136 -20.04 -6.56 -4.28
CA LEU A 136 -19.84 -5.41 -3.39
C LEU A 136 -21.11 -4.95 -2.66
N SER A 137 -22.31 -5.09 -3.26
CA SER A 137 -23.54 -4.65 -2.62
C SER A 137 -23.91 -5.46 -1.37
N GLY A 138 -24.75 -4.88 -0.48
CA GLY A 138 -25.38 -5.60 0.63
C GLY A 138 -24.55 -5.75 1.90
N ALA A 139 -23.38 -5.14 1.99
CA ALA A 139 -22.67 -5.02 3.27
C ALA A 139 -23.41 -4.05 4.21
N LYS A 140 -23.34 -4.29 5.51
CA LYS A 140 -23.86 -3.41 6.55
C LYS A 140 -23.12 -2.06 6.59
N GLY A 141 -21.85 -2.08 6.22
CA GLY A 141 -21.00 -0.92 6.09
C GLY A 141 -19.73 -1.24 5.30
N TYR A 142 -19.12 -0.21 4.78
CA TYR A 142 -17.90 -0.26 3.98
C TYR A 142 -16.80 0.52 4.67
N ILE A 143 -15.60 -0.01 4.67
CA ILE A 143 -14.43 0.58 5.30
C ILE A 143 -13.50 1.01 4.18
N SER A 144 -13.23 2.31 4.09
CA SER A 144 -12.63 2.95 2.93
C SER A 144 -11.42 3.80 3.32
N PRO A 145 -10.29 3.70 2.60
CA PRO A 145 -9.09 4.47 2.92
C PRO A 145 -9.08 5.89 2.31
N SER A 146 -9.95 6.20 1.34
CA SER A 146 -9.85 7.46 0.58
C SER A 146 -11.18 7.94 -0.01
N LYS A 147 -11.23 9.22 -0.42
CA LYS A 147 -12.35 9.80 -1.20
C LYS A 147 -12.57 9.05 -2.51
N ILE A 148 -11.50 8.67 -3.18
CA ILE A 148 -11.53 7.92 -4.44
C ILE A 148 -12.16 6.53 -4.22
N SER A 149 -11.80 5.86 -3.13
CA SER A 149 -12.38 4.56 -2.78
C SER A 149 -13.85 4.68 -2.34
N ASP A 150 -14.26 5.80 -1.73
CA ASP A 150 -15.69 6.06 -1.47
C ASP A 150 -16.50 6.15 -2.75
N GLU A 151 -15.97 6.81 -3.78
CA GLU A 151 -16.62 6.90 -5.10
C GLU A 151 -16.76 5.53 -5.74
N TYR A 152 -15.71 4.69 -5.62
CA TYR A 152 -15.77 3.29 -6.03
C TYR A 152 -16.89 2.53 -5.31
N ILE A 153 -16.98 2.65 -3.99
CA ILE A 153 -18.04 2.02 -3.20
C ILE A 153 -19.41 2.52 -3.64
N LYS A 154 -19.61 3.81 -3.75
CA LYS A 154 -20.89 4.39 -4.19
C LYS A 154 -21.30 3.94 -5.59
N PHE A 155 -20.34 3.81 -6.50
CA PHE A 155 -20.57 3.39 -7.87
C PHE A 155 -21.01 1.92 -7.98
N TYR A 156 -20.40 1.03 -7.19
CA TYR A 156 -20.72 -0.40 -7.25
C TYR A 156 -21.74 -0.86 -6.20
N ALA A 157 -21.66 -0.37 -4.98
CA ALA A 157 -22.54 -0.79 -3.89
C ALA A 157 -23.80 0.08 -3.74
N GLY A 158 -23.81 1.27 -4.35
CA GLY A 158 -24.93 2.21 -4.34
C GLY A 158 -24.67 3.49 -3.55
N SER A 159 -25.33 4.58 -3.93
CA SER A 159 -25.13 5.92 -3.36
C SER A 159 -25.46 6.04 -1.87
N LYS A 160 -26.29 5.13 -1.33
CA LYS A 160 -26.70 5.08 0.10
C LYS A 160 -25.78 4.18 0.94
N ALA A 161 -24.64 3.70 0.39
CA ALA A 161 -23.69 2.89 1.12
C ALA A 161 -23.18 3.63 2.37
N ARG A 162 -23.22 2.95 3.52
CA ARG A 162 -22.68 3.50 4.77
C ARG A 162 -21.17 3.29 4.78
N ILE A 163 -20.40 4.37 4.72
CA ILE A 163 -18.95 4.34 4.59
C ILE A 163 -18.31 4.82 5.89
N TYR A 164 -17.30 4.09 6.35
CA TYR A 164 -16.41 4.43 7.46
C TYR A 164 -15.01 4.65 6.91
N ARG A 165 -14.43 5.80 7.20
CA ARG A 165 -13.08 6.15 6.79
C ARG A 165 -12.05 5.62 7.77
N TYR A 166 -10.91 5.17 7.25
CA TYR A 166 -9.76 4.79 8.06
C TYR A 166 -8.45 5.19 7.36
N PRO A 167 -7.40 5.53 8.12
CA PRO A 167 -6.12 5.94 7.57
C PRO A 167 -5.27 4.72 7.19
N PHE A 168 -5.42 4.21 5.97
CA PHE A 168 -4.70 3.02 5.52
C PHE A 168 -3.19 3.27 5.41
N THR A 169 -2.38 2.40 6.02
CA THR A 169 -0.92 2.54 6.13
C THR A 169 -0.22 1.22 6.42
N SER A 170 1.12 1.22 6.26
CA SER A 170 2.05 0.19 6.76
C SER A 170 2.87 0.68 7.96
N LEU A 171 2.70 1.94 8.41
CA LEU A 171 3.52 2.58 9.41
C LEU A 171 2.92 2.46 10.82
N LYS A 172 3.77 2.20 11.80
CA LYS A 172 3.52 2.46 13.23
C LYS A 172 3.94 3.89 13.56
N GLU A 173 3.44 4.44 14.65
CA GLU A 173 3.90 5.74 15.15
C GLU A 173 5.43 5.79 15.30
N SER A 174 6.05 4.68 15.72
CA SER A 174 7.50 4.54 15.87
C SER A 174 8.30 4.52 14.56
N ASP A 175 7.64 4.31 13.41
CA ASP A 175 8.29 4.29 12.10
C ASP A 175 8.45 5.69 11.50
N ILE A 176 7.78 6.70 12.07
CA ILE A 176 7.77 8.08 11.58
C ILE A 176 8.88 8.89 12.24
N LEU A 177 9.68 9.57 11.44
CA LEU A 177 10.71 10.48 11.95
C LEU A 177 10.06 11.70 12.61
N GLN A 178 10.67 12.17 13.73
CA GLN A 178 10.20 13.38 14.42
C GLN A 178 10.63 14.65 13.68
N ASN A 179 11.75 14.62 12.99
CA ASN A 179 12.31 15.71 12.23
C ASN A 179 12.89 15.20 10.90
N PRO A 180 12.96 16.03 9.87
CA PRO A 180 13.66 15.69 8.63
C PRO A 180 15.13 15.30 8.90
N VAL A 181 15.65 14.35 8.12
CA VAL A 181 17.05 13.94 8.19
C VAL A 181 17.96 15.12 7.84
N THR A 182 18.95 15.37 8.69
CA THR A 182 19.90 16.47 8.48
C THR A 182 20.87 16.18 7.33
N TYR A 183 21.50 17.24 6.80
CA TYR A 183 22.50 17.09 5.75
C TYR A 183 23.65 16.17 6.17
N GLN A 184 24.14 16.33 7.42
CA GLN A 184 25.24 15.51 7.94
C GLN A 184 24.83 14.04 8.04
N GLU A 185 23.65 13.73 8.58
CA GLU A 185 23.14 12.35 8.66
C GLU A 185 23.00 11.72 7.26
N LYS A 186 22.49 12.47 6.28
CA LYS A 186 22.42 12.00 4.88
C LYS A 186 23.80 11.68 4.34
N ALA A 187 24.80 12.55 4.56
CA ALA A 187 26.15 12.34 4.08
C ALA A 187 26.80 11.08 4.70
N ASP A 188 26.61 10.86 6.00
CA ASP A 188 27.13 9.69 6.70
C ASP A 188 26.46 8.39 6.19
N ILE A 189 25.15 8.41 5.96
CA ILE A 189 24.40 7.27 5.41
C ILE A 189 24.82 6.99 3.97
N LYS A 190 25.00 8.01 3.12
CA LYS A 190 25.50 7.85 1.75
C LYS A 190 26.87 7.19 1.73
N LYS A 191 27.75 7.59 2.64
CA LYS A 191 29.08 6.96 2.81
C LYS A 191 28.95 5.48 3.22
N GLN A 192 28.05 5.16 4.14
CA GLN A 192 27.77 3.78 4.56
C GLN A 192 27.25 2.93 3.38
N LEU A 193 26.37 3.48 2.55
CA LEU A 193 25.80 2.84 1.36
C LEU A 193 26.75 2.87 0.16
N LYS A 194 27.94 3.51 0.26
CA LYS A 194 28.91 3.73 -0.82
C LYS A 194 28.30 4.50 -2.02
N ILE A 195 27.44 5.43 -1.73
CA ILE A 195 26.81 6.32 -2.70
C ILE A 195 27.70 7.53 -2.89
N ALA A 196 28.08 7.83 -4.14
CA ALA A 196 28.99 8.93 -4.49
C ALA A 196 28.25 10.25 -4.76
N GLU A 197 27.01 10.16 -5.20
CA GLU A 197 26.22 11.32 -5.63
C GLU A 197 25.74 12.16 -4.45
N ASN A 198 25.85 13.49 -4.61
CA ASN A 198 25.43 14.43 -3.59
C ASN A 198 23.91 14.53 -3.43
N LYS A 199 23.14 14.37 -4.52
CA LYS A 199 21.68 14.32 -4.49
C LYS A 199 21.17 13.00 -5.06
N ILE A 200 20.08 12.49 -4.46
CA ILE A 200 19.52 11.20 -4.79
C ILE A 200 18.02 11.31 -5.03
N VAL A 201 17.57 10.77 -6.15
CA VAL A 201 16.18 10.44 -6.44
C VAL A 201 15.98 8.95 -6.17
N LEU A 202 15.06 8.61 -5.28
CA LEU A 202 14.75 7.22 -4.89
C LEU A 202 13.41 6.79 -5.48
N ALA A 203 13.37 5.57 -6.03
CA ALA A 203 12.14 4.88 -6.39
C ALA A 203 12.18 3.45 -5.83
N ILE A 204 11.03 2.95 -5.34
CA ILE A 204 10.94 1.62 -4.72
C ILE A 204 9.77 0.84 -5.30
N GLY A 205 10.02 -0.42 -5.65
CA GLY A 205 8.99 -1.34 -6.12
C GLY A 205 9.53 -2.47 -6.98
N GLN A 206 8.67 -3.42 -7.34
CA GLN A 206 9.01 -4.49 -8.24
C GLN A 206 9.24 -3.97 -9.66
N PHE A 207 10.18 -4.58 -10.40
CA PHE A 207 10.44 -4.26 -11.81
C PHE A 207 9.35 -4.88 -12.72
N ILE A 208 8.14 -4.32 -12.64
CA ILE A 208 6.98 -4.70 -13.46
C ILE A 208 6.43 -3.45 -14.18
N PRO A 209 5.82 -3.61 -15.38
CA PRO A 209 5.35 -2.47 -16.19
C PRO A 209 4.42 -1.51 -15.42
N ARG A 210 3.62 -2.03 -14.51
CA ARG A 210 2.69 -1.23 -13.69
C ARG A 210 3.39 -0.16 -12.85
N LYS A 211 4.65 -0.41 -12.42
CA LYS A 211 5.41 0.54 -11.57
C LYS A 211 6.04 1.70 -12.35
N GLY A 212 6.07 1.64 -13.68
CA GLY A 212 6.45 2.76 -14.54
C GLY A 212 7.92 3.18 -14.46
N PHE A 213 8.83 2.28 -14.06
CA PHE A 213 10.25 2.63 -13.99
C PHE A 213 10.88 2.95 -15.34
N ASP A 214 10.31 2.46 -16.45
CA ASP A 214 10.69 2.89 -17.81
C ASP A 214 10.41 4.38 -18.06
N ILE A 215 9.35 4.94 -17.44
CA ILE A 215 9.06 6.38 -17.49
C ILE A 215 10.14 7.14 -16.74
N LEU A 216 10.57 6.65 -15.56
CA LEU A 216 11.65 7.27 -14.81
C LEU A 216 12.98 7.19 -15.56
N LEU A 217 13.30 6.06 -16.21
CA LEU A 217 14.50 5.96 -17.05
C LEU A 217 14.51 6.96 -18.20
N LYS A 218 13.37 7.14 -18.87
CA LYS A 218 13.26 8.18 -19.92
C LYS A 218 13.43 9.58 -19.35
N ALA A 219 12.81 9.89 -18.20
CA ALA A 219 12.95 11.17 -17.54
C ALA A 219 14.39 11.46 -17.09
N SER A 220 15.14 10.40 -16.72
CA SER A 220 16.54 10.51 -16.27
C SER A 220 17.48 11.11 -17.32
N GLN A 221 17.14 11.02 -18.63
CA GLN A 221 17.91 11.66 -19.69
C GLN A 221 17.92 13.19 -19.57
N HIS A 222 16.93 13.78 -18.89
CA HIS A 222 16.75 15.21 -18.69
C HIS A 222 17.12 15.67 -17.28
N ILE A 223 17.75 14.82 -16.49
CA ILE A 223 18.23 15.11 -15.14
C ILE A 223 19.77 15.19 -15.17
N ASN A 224 20.34 16.11 -14.38
CA ASN A 224 21.79 16.22 -14.27
C ASN A 224 22.42 14.87 -13.86
N LYS A 225 23.46 14.45 -14.58
CA LYS A 225 24.16 13.17 -14.33
C LYS A 225 24.88 13.09 -12.97
N GLU A 226 25.06 14.20 -12.27
CA GLU A 226 25.57 14.24 -10.90
C GLU A 226 24.52 13.84 -9.85
N VAL A 227 23.24 13.69 -10.27
CA VAL A 227 22.14 13.22 -9.42
C VAL A 227 22.01 11.71 -9.60
N GLY A 228 22.17 10.96 -8.52
CA GLY A 228 21.96 9.52 -8.52
C GLY A 228 20.47 9.16 -8.53
N ILE A 229 20.08 8.22 -9.37
CA ILE A 229 18.71 7.68 -9.45
C ILE A 229 18.75 6.22 -9.01
N TYR A 230 18.23 5.96 -7.83
CA TYR A 230 18.26 4.63 -7.20
C TYR A 230 16.89 3.99 -7.29
N ILE A 231 16.80 2.84 -7.97
CA ILE A 231 15.57 2.05 -8.10
C ILE A 231 15.77 0.75 -7.31
N VAL A 232 15.04 0.62 -6.18
CA VAL A 232 15.20 -0.47 -5.22
C VAL A 232 14.00 -1.42 -5.28
N GLY A 233 14.22 -2.74 -5.39
CA GLY A 233 13.10 -3.67 -5.28
C GLY A 233 13.19 -4.98 -6.03
N GLY A 234 14.38 -5.45 -6.32
CA GLY A 234 14.62 -6.75 -6.94
C GLY A 234 15.59 -6.70 -8.12
N LYS A 235 15.57 -7.73 -8.93
CA LYS A 235 16.38 -7.75 -10.15
C LYS A 235 15.65 -7.02 -11.27
N PRO A 236 16.32 -6.07 -11.95
CA PRO A 236 15.78 -5.44 -13.15
C PRO A 236 15.59 -6.51 -14.25
N THR A 237 14.56 -6.33 -15.06
CA THR A 237 14.37 -7.21 -16.22
C THR A 237 15.37 -6.85 -17.34
N PRO A 238 15.62 -7.76 -18.30
CA PRO A 238 16.50 -7.46 -19.44
C PRO A 238 16.14 -6.18 -20.18
N GLU A 239 14.84 -5.84 -20.25
CA GLU A 239 14.35 -4.63 -20.91
C GLU A 239 14.83 -3.36 -20.18
N TYR A 240 14.79 -3.33 -18.85
CA TYR A 240 15.28 -2.19 -18.07
C TYR A 240 16.81 -2.02 -18.20
N LEU A 241 17.55 -3.13 -18.20
CA LEU A 241 19.01 -3.10 -18.43
C LEU A 241 19.36 -2.59 -19.82
N LYS A 242 18.62 -3.02 -20.85
CA LYS A 242 18.78 -2.59 -22.22
C LYS A 242 18.49 -1.08 -22.34
N MET A 243 17.39 -0.60 -21.76
CA MET A 243 17.05 0.83 -21.75
C MET A 243 18.16 1.67 -21.10
N GLN A 244 18.69 1.23 -19.96
CA GLN A 244 19.79 1.91 -19.27
C GLN A 244 21.02 2.06 -20.17
N GLN A 245 21.40 1.00 -20.89
CA GLN A 245 22.54 0.98 -21.80
C GLN A 245 22.29 1.87 -23.04
N GLU A 246 21.17 1.69 -23.73
CA GLU A 246 20.82 2.44 -24.93
C GLU A 246 20.70 3.95 -24.71
N MET A 247 20.23 4.35 -23.52
CA MET A 247 20.09 5.75 -23.13
C MET A 247 21.35 6.31 -22.42
N ASN A 248 22.40 5.49 -22.25
CA ASN A 248 23.64 5.88 -21.55
C ASN A 248 23.40 6.52 -20.17
N LEU A 249 22.55 5.86 -19.34
CA LEU A 249 22.17 6.33 -18.01
C LEU A 249 23.17 5.86 -16.96
N THR A 250 24.33 6.50 -16.86
CA THR A 250 25.42 6.14 -15.96
C THR A 250 25.13 6.44 -14.49
N ASN A 251 24.18 7.30 -14.20
CA ASN A 251 23.74 7.72 -12.87
C ASN A 251 22.48 6.99 -12.37
N VAL A 252 22.01 5.98 -13.08
CA VAL A 252 20.90 5.14 -12.66
C VAL A 252 21.45 3.85 -12.04
N HIS A 253 20.99 3.52 -10.84
CA HIS A 253 21.43 2.38 -10.06
C HIS A 253 20.24 1.47 -9.75
N PHE A 254 20.34 0.20 -10.12
CA PHE A 254 19.36 -0.82 -9.77
C PHE A 254 19.81 -1.58 -8.55
N GLU A 255 19.02 -1.50 -7.48
CA GLU A 255 19.30 -2.14 -6.22
C GLU A 255 18.36 -3.33 -5.98
N GLY A 256 18.95 -4.43 -5.51
CA GLY A 256 18.21 -5.64 -5.18
C GLY A 256 17.18 -5.42 -4.07
N PHE A 257 16.44 -6.47 -3.75
CA PHE A 257 15.52 -6.46 -2.61
C PHE A 257 16.27 -6.13 -1.31
N LYS A 258 15.69 -5.25 -0.51
CA LYS A 258 16.23 -4.80 0.78
C LYS A 258 15.30 -5.19 1.93
N THR A 259 15.87 -5.45 3.09
CA THR A 259 15.09 -5.58 4.33
C THR A 259 14.49 -4.23 4.73
N LYS A 260 13.51 -4.20 5.65
CA LYS A 260 12.95 -2.93 6.17
C LYS A 260 14.06 -2.03 6.75
N GLN A 261 15.05 -2.63 7.44
CA GLN A 261 16.17 -1.88 8.02
C GLN A 261 17.08 -1.27 6.95
N ASP A 262 17.50 -2.07 5.96
CA ASP A 262 18.34 -1.58 4.87
C ASP A 262 17.59 -0.53 4.03
N LEU A 263 16.31 -0.76 3.76
CA LEU A 263 15.47 0.16 2.99
C LEU A 263 15.35 1.52 3.69
N SER A 264 15.31 1.53 5.04
CA SER A 264 15.30 2.77 5.83
C SER A 264 16.51 3.65 5.57
N LEU A 265 17.67 3.06 5.28
CA LEU A 265 18.88 3.82 4.94
C LEU A 265 18.74 4.52 3.58
N TYR A 266 18.13 3.86 2.58
CA TYR A 266 17.86 4.47 1.29
C TYR A 266 16.86 5.62 1.41
N PHE A 267 15.77 5.46 2.17
CA PHE A 267 14.84 6.56 2.44
C PHE A 267 15.54 7.75 3.13
N LYS A 268 16.38 7.49 4.13
CA LYS A 268 17.11 8.56 4.84
C LYS A 268 18.18 9.23 3.97
N ALA A 269 18.82 8.50 3.06
CA ALA A 269 19.82 9.04 2.15
C ALA A 269 19.20 9.88 1.02
N ALA A 270 17.96 9.61 0.66
CA ALA A 270 17.29 10.24 -0.48
C ALA A 270 16.95 11.71 -0.24
N ASP A 271 16.88 12.47 -1.34
CA ASP A 271 16.44 13.85 -1.35
C ASP A 271 15.05 14.01 -1.91
N ILE A 272 14.65 13.14 -2.85
CA ILE A 272 13.33 13.12 -3.48
C ILE A 272 12.91 11.64 -3.62
N PHE A 273 11.64 11.35 -3.40
CA PHE A 273 11.03 10.08 -3.71
C PHE A 273 10.14 10.18 -4.93
N VAL A 274 10.25 9.23 -5.86
CA VAL A 274 9.46 9.18 -7.10
C VAL A 274 8.73 7.86 -7.21
N HIS A 275 7.42 7.91 -7.45
CA HIS A 275 6.58 6.74 -7.69
C HIS A 275 5.81 6.89 -9.00
N PRO A 276 6.43 6.59 -10.17
CA PRO A 276 5.90 6.90 -11.49
C PRO A 276 4.90 5.85 -11.97
N THR A 277 4.08 5.34 -11.06
CA THR A 277 3.21 4.18 -11.30
C THR A 277 2.13 4.45 -12.34
N ARG A 278 1.83 3.43 -13.15
CA ARG A 278 0.68 3.43 -14.07
C ARG A 278 -0.64 3.13 -13.37
N GLU A 279 -0.56 2.40 -12.27
CA GLU A 279 -1.72 2.10 -11.41
C GLU A 279 -1.25 1.61 -10.05
N ASP A 280 -1.74 2.25 -9.00
CA ASP A 280 -1.59 1.75 -7.64
C ASP A 280 -2.87 2.06 -6.85
N ILE A 281 -3.58 1.01 -6.45
CA ILE A 281 -4.87 1.12 -5.74
C ILE A 281 -4.74 1.79 -4.37
N TRP A 282 -3.52 1.84 -3.81
CA TRP A 282 -3.11 2.69 -2.71
C TRP A 282 -1.71 3.23 -2.97
N GLY A 283 -0.68 2.43 -2.74
CA GLY A 283 0.72 2.80 -2.82
C GLY A 283 1.31 3.04 -1.43
N LEU A 284 1.38 2.00 -0.59
CA LEU A 284 1.93 2.07 0.77
C LEU A 284 3.32 2.72 0.85
N VAL A 285 4.11 2.60 -0.22
CA VAL A 285 5.42 3.25 -0.32
C VAL A 285 5.36 4.79 -0.24
N ILE A 286 4.22 5.39 -0.59
CA ILE A 286 3.98 6.83 -0.38
C ILE A 286 3.93 7.14 1.12
N ASN A 287 3.18 6.35 1.90
CA ASN A 287 3.16 6.50 3.36
C ASN A 287 4.58 6.34 3.93
N GLU A 288 5.32 5.34 3.46
CA GLU A 288 6.69 5.08 3.91
C GLU A 288 7.61 6.28 3.61
N ALA A 289 7.60 6.79 2.37
CA ALA A 289 8.39 7.97 2.00
C ALA A 289 8.01 9.23 2.80
N MET A 290 6.71 9.44 3.07
CA MET A 290 6.24 10.52 3.95
C MET A 290 6.73 10.36 5.37
N GLY A 291 6.79 9.12 5.90
CA GLY A 291 7.30 8.81 7.23
C GLY A 291 8.78 9.18 7.43
N TYR A 292 9.54 9.25 6.33
CA TYR A 292 10.92 9.75 6.30
C TYR A 292 10.99 11.24 5.91
N GLY A 293 9.88 11.91 5.73
CA GLY A 293 9.83 13.32 5.36
C GLY A 293 10.37 13.64 3.97
N LEU A 294 10.27 12.70 3.03
CA LEU A 294 10.75 12.97 1.66
C LEU A 294 9.75 13.81 0.88
N PRO A 295 10.19 14.81 0.11
CA PRO A 295 9.43 15.36 -1.00
C PRO A 295 9.10 14.25 -1.99
N ILE A 296 7.84 14.18 -2.47
CA ILE A 296 7.35 13.06 -3.26
C ILE A 296 6.76 13.55 -4.57
N ILE A 297 7.05 12.86 -5.66
CA ILE A 297 6.38 13.02 -6.95
C ILE A 297 5.73 11.68 -7.30
N THR A 298 4.44 11.69 -7.62
CA THR A 298 3.73 10.50 -8.08
C THR A 298 2.70 10.84 -9.14
N THR A 299 1.99 9.83 -9.65
CA THR A 299 1.04 10.02 -10.74
C THR A 299 -0.40 10.12 -10.27
N ASN A 300 -1.27 10.65 -11.13
CA ASN A 300 -2.73 10.66 -10.97
C ASN A 300 -3.37 9.25 -11.04
N LYS A 301 -2.55 8.18 -10.95
CA LYS A 301 -2.95 6.78 -10.85
C LYS A 301 -2.51 6.11 -9.54
N CYS A 302 -1.98 6.89 -8.60
CA CYS A 302 -1.65 6.44 -7.25
C CYS A 302 -2.65 7.02 -6.26
N VAL A 303 -3.48 6.16 -5.65
CA VAL A 303 -4.57 6.63 -4.77
C VAL A 303 -4.03 7.32 -3.52
N ALA A 304 -2.97 6.78 -2.87
CA ALA A 304 -2.35 7.42 -1.72
C ALA A 304 -1.77 8.79 -2.08
N GLY A 305 -1.14 8.91 -3.26
CA GLY A 305 -0.63 10.20 -3.73
C GLY A 305 -1.75 11.25 -3.83
N MET A 306 -2.83 10.91 -4.50
CA MET A 306 -3.98 11.81 -4.68
C MET A 306 -4.72 12.14 -3.38
N GLU A 307 -4.68 11.28 -2.36
CA GLU A 307 -5.30 11.52 -1.06
C GLU A 307 -4.37 12.30 -0.11
N LEU A 308 -3.06 12.06 -0.19
CA LEU A 308 -2.11 12.52 0.82
C LEU A 308 -1.26 13.72 0.39
N LEU A 309 -0.94 13.84 -0.88
CA LEU A 309 0.00 14.86 -1.37
C LEU A 309 -0.71 16.08 -1.93
N PRO A 310 -0.04 17.25 -1.95
CA PRO A 310 -0.54 18.41 -2.67
C PRO A 310 -0.54 18.19 -4.20
N SER A 311 -1.40 18.90 -4.91
CA SER A 311 -1.63 18.68 -6.35
C SER A 311 -0.39 18.88 -7.23
N GLU A 312 0.52 19.76 -6.85
CA GLU A 312 1.80 20.01 -7.55
C GLU A 312 2.78 18.83 -7.50
N CYS A 313 2.55 17.88 -6.58
CA CYS A 313 3.30 16.62 -6.47
C CYS A 313 2.71 15.50 -7.33
N ILE A 314 1.58 15.75 -7.99
CA ILE A 314 0.86 14.77 -8.81
C ILE A 314 1.04 15.11 -10.28
N ILE A 315 1.62 14.19 -11.04
CA ILE A 315 1.82 14.31 -12.48
C ILE A 315 0.86 13.39 -13.24
N ASP A 316 0.69 13.69 -14.53
CA ASP A 316 -0.02 12.80 -15.42
C ASP A 316 0.78 11.51 -15.67
N THR A 317 0.08 10.38 -15.68
CA THR A 317 0.68 9.08 -16.01
C THR A 317 1.27 9.13 -17.42
N GLU A 318 2.42 8.50 -17.64
CA GLU A 318 3.19 8.45 -18.90
C GLU A 318 3.85 9.78 -19.31
N ASN A 319 3.72 10.85 -18.54
CA ASN A 319 4.26 12.15 -18.89
C ASN A 319 5.73 12.29 -18.42
N VAL A 320 6.65 11.92 -19.29
CA VAL A 320 8.11 11.95 -19.05
C VAL A 320 8.61 13.38 -18.80
N GLU A 321 8.13 14.35 -19.58
CA GLU A 321 8.52 15.76 -19.47
C GLU A 321 8.07 16.35 -18.12
N GLN A 322 6.82 16.15 -17.75
CA GLN A 322 6.31 16.63 -16.48
C GLN A 322 7.07 16.00 -15.30
N LEU A 323 7.42 14.71 -15.39
CA LEU A 323 8.21 14.02 -14.37
C LEU A 323 9.60 14.64 -14.23
N SER A 324 10.34 14.79 -15.33
CA SER A 324 11.69 15.38 -15.29
C SER A 324 11.68 16.83 -14.81
N ASN A 325 10.71 17.65 -15.26
CA ASN A 325 10.56 19.03 -14.81
C ASN A 325 10.26 19.13 -13.33
N SER A 326 9.36 18.26 -12.79
CA SER A 326 9.05 18.22 -11.36
C SER A 326 10.25 17.81 -10.52
N ILE A 327 11.02 16.80 -10.96
CA ILE A 327 12.27 16.39 -10.28
C ILE A 327 13.27 17.54 -10.27
N ASN A 328 13.54 18.18 -11.43
CA ASN A 328 14.50 19.27 -11.54
C ASN A 328 14.08 20.48 -10.68
N LYS A 329 12.79 20.81 -10.63
CA LYS A 329 12.26 21.87 -9.76
C LYS A 329 12.59 21.59 -8.28
N LEU A 330 12.30 20.38 -7.77
CA LEU A 330 12.61 20.02 -6.39
C LEU A 330 14.12 19.99 -6.12
N LEU A 331 14.95 19.53 -7.08
CA LEU A 331 16.41 19.53 -6.94
C LEU A 331 16.99 20.93 -6.85
N ALA A 332 16.35 21.92 -7.48
CA ALA A 332 16.80 23.31 -7.51
C ALA A 332 16.28 24.14 -6.31
N ASP A 333 15.17 23.76 -5.67
CA ASP A 333 14.51 24.53 -4.61
C ASP A 333 14.55 23.82 -3.27
N GLU A 334 15.60 24.10 -2.48
CA GLU A 334 15.75 23.51 -1.14
C GLU A 334 14.68 23.99 -0.14
N ASN A 335 14.15 25.20 -0.32
CA ASN A 335 13.10 25.72 0.58
C ASN A 335 11.80 24.96 0.37
N LEU A 336 11.40 24.76 -0.89
CA LEU A 336 10.24 23.94 -1.23
C LEU A 336 10.41 22.50 -0.72
N CYS A 337 11.60 21.91 -0.86
CA CYS A 337 11.88 20.58 -0.31
C CYS A 337 11.72 20.53 1.22
N LYS A 338 12.18 21.53 1.95
CA LYS A 338 12.06 21.62 3.40
C LYS A 338 10.60 21.79 3.84
N GLU A 339 9.82 22.58 3.11
CA GLU A 339 8.39 22.78 3.33
C GLU A 339 7.63 21.47 3.15
N LEU A 340 7.73 20.84 1.98
CA LEU A 340 7.10 19.56 1.68
C LEU A 340 7.51 18.44 2.68
N SER A 341 8.78 18.45 3.10
CA SER A 341 9.28 17.49 4.08
C SER A 341 8.56 17.62 5.43
N ARG A 342 8.39 18.83 5.92
CA ARG A 342 7.69 19.10 7.20
C ARG A 342 6.20 18.78 7.09
N GLU A 343 5.55 19.18 6.01
CA GLU A 343 4.14 18.90 5.75
C GLU A 343 3.87 17.39 5.68
N ASN A 344 4.74 16.65 5.00
CA ASN A 344 4.63 15.19 4.89
C ASN A 344 4.77 14.52 6.27
N LEU A 345 5.77 14.91 7.07
CA LEU A 345 5.94 14.38 8.42
C LEU A 345 4.75 14.71 9.32
N GLU A 346 4.19 15.91 9.23
CA GLU A 346 3.03 16.28 10.04
C GLU A 346 1.78 15.50 9.61
N LYS A 347 1.52 15.45 8.34
CA LYS A 347 0.31 14.77 7.81
C LYS A 347 0.33 13.26 8.05
N ILE A 348 1.51 12.63 7.92
CA ILE A 348 1.59 11.17 8.04
C ILE A 348 1.36 10.66 9.46
N LYS A 349 1.48 11.49 10.49
CA LYS A 349 1.14 11.15 11.88
C LYS A 349 -0.32 10.71 12.06
N GLU A 350 -1.21 11.14 11.17
CA GLU A 350 -2.60 10.70 11.17
C GLU A 350 -2.80 9.36 10.43
N TYR A 351 -1.77 8.81 9.80
CA TYR A 351 -1.79 7.56 9.04
C TYR A 351 -0.86 6.53 9.67
N THR A 352 -1.23 6.06 10.86
CA THR A 352 -0.51 5.00 11.59
C THR A 352 -1.40 3.79 11.85
N ILE A 353 -0.80 2.65 12.14
CA ILE A 353 -1.52 1.43 12.50
C ILE A 353 -2.39 1.66 13.74
N GLU A 354 -1.91 2.44 14.70
CA GLU A 354 -2.62 2.80 15.91
C GLU A 354 -3.89 3.63 15.56
N LYS A 355 -3.78 4.59 14.65
CA LYS A 355 -4.92 5.37 14.14
C LYS A 355 -5.88 4.52 13.30
N MET A 356 -5.38 3.54 12.53
CA MET A 356 -6.22 2.55 11.85
C MET A 356 -7.11 1.81 12.85
N VAL A 357 -6.55 1.33 13.94
CA VAL A 357 -7.29 0.61 14.99
C VAL A 357 -8.36 1.49 15.61
N ILE A 358 -8.02 2.74 15.97
CA ILE A 358 -9.00 3.70 16.50
C ILE A 358 -10.18 3.91 15.54
N ALA A 359 -9.90 4.04 14.24
CA ALA A 359 -10.95 4.18 13.23
C ALA A 359 -11.84 2.93 13.15
N HIS A 360 -11.27 1.73 13.27
CA HIS A 360 -12.02 0.47 13.27
C HIS A 360 -12.93 0.29 14.49
N GLN A 361 -12.58 0.87 15.62
CA GLN A 361 -13.43 0.83 16.82
C GLN A 361 -14.79 1.52 16.64
N GLN A 362 -14.96 2.38 15.64
CA GLN A 362 -16.22 3.08 15.36
C GLN A 362 -17.34 2.15 14.88
N PHE A 363 -17.01 0.98 14.32
CA PHE A 363 -17.99 0.05 13.75
C PHE A 363 -17.86 -1.39 14.27
N LEU A 364 -16.73 -1.77 14.82
CA LEU A 364 -16.52 -3.05 15.51
C LEU A 364 -17.07 -3.03 16.93
#